data_93ca2611ac43097c933323d9a4ca510d
#
_entry.id   93ca2611ac43097c933323d9a4ca510d
#
_cell.length_a   1.000
_cell.length_b   1.000
_cell.length_c   1.000
_cell.angle_alpha   90.00
_cell.angle_beta   90.00
_cell.angle_gamma   90.00
#
_symmetry.space_group_name_H-M   'P 1'
#
loop_
_entity.id
_entity.type
_entity.pdbx_description
1 polymer ?
#
loop_
_entity_poly.entity_id
_entity_poly.type
_entity_poly.pdbx_seq_one_letter_code
_entity_poly.pdbx_strand_id
1 'polypeptide(L)'
;MVDKALEEGAVDYDFSKYVILGNGPAGISALLAIREVDPDGGVVIVSPEVERYYSKILLTYWIGKKVKFDEVFLVEEDFYEKNRARCVLGVGATRVDTVRREVELQDGRRLRYDSLLLATGGSPQVPDIPGVDIPGVYCLRT
;
A
#
# COMPACT_ATOMS: atom_id res chain seq x y z
N MET A 1 11.51 -39.10 -25.20
CA MET A 1 11.12 -38.95 -23.77
C MET A 1 11.71 -37.61 -23.31
N VAL A 2 10.97 -36.57 -23.48
CA VAL A 2 11.39 -35.19 -23.11
C VAL A 2 10.71 -34.84 -21.79
N ASP A 3 11.51 -34.33 -20.89
CA ASP A 3 11.22 -34.04 -19.49
C ASP A 3 9.91 -33.32 -19.26
N LYS A 4 9.03 -33.97 -18.52
CA LYS A 4 7.74 -33.51 -18.04
C LYS A 4 7.88 -33.00 -16.59
N ALA A 5 8.94 -32.25 -16.30
CA ALA A 5 9.31 -31.87 -14.93
C ALA A 5 9.52 -30.38 -14.72
N LEU A 6 8.84 -29.50 -15.49
CA LEU A 6 8.91 -28.05 -15.30
C LEU A 6 7.55 -27.36 -15.46
N GLU A 7 6.48 -27.93 -14.94
CA GLU A 7 5.20 -27.22 -14.71
C GLU A 7 4.91 -27.14 -13.21
N GLU A 8 5.90 -26.80 -12.41
CA GLU A 8 5.65 -26.29 -11.05
C GLU A 8 5.51 -24.78 -11.12
N GLY A 9 4.23 -24.35 -11.12
CA GLY A 9 3.79 -23.03 -10.72
C GLY A 9 4.65 -21.88 -11.24
N ALA A 10 4.37 -21.37 -12.45
CA ALA A 10 4.86 -20.06 -12.87
C ALA A 10 4.35 -19.02 -11.87
N VAL A 11 5.18 -18.65 -10.91
CA VAL A 11 4.91 -17.52 -10.03
C VAL A 11 4.87 -16.29 -10.92
N ASP A 12 3.70 -15.65 -11.00
CA ASP A 12 3.51 -14.46 -11.82
C ASP A 12 4.34 -13.32 -11.20
N TYR A 13 5.54 -13.15 -11.76
CA TYR A 13 6.44 -12.07 -11.36
C TYR A 13 6.09 -10.84 -12.14
N ASP A 14 5.52 -9.87 -11.42
CA ASP A 14 5.26 -8.55 -11.93
C ASP A 14 6.43 -7.62 -11.60
N PHE A 15 6.99 -6.96 -12.60
CA PHE A 15 8.12 -6.04 -12.42
C PHE A 15 7.66 -4.59 -12.45
N SER A 16 8.21 -3.79 -11.53
CA SER A 16 8.09 -2.34 -11.58
C SER A 16 9.39 -1.69 -11.16
N LYS A 17 9.80 -0.63 -11.83
CA LYS A 17 11.02 0.11 -11.48
C LYS A 17 11.00 0.59 -10.03
N TYR A 18 9.85 1.11 -9.58
CA TYR A 18 9.64 1.59 -8.23
C TYR A 18 8.47 0.86 -7.57
N VAL A 19 8.70 0.31 -6.41
CA VAL A 19 7.64 -0.24 -5.55
C VAL A 19 7.57 0.56 -4.25
N ILE A 20 6.37 1.03 -3.90
CA ILE A 20 6.10 1.81 -2.70
C ILE A 20 5.15 1.00 -1.82
N LEU A 21 5.59 0.62 -0.63
CA LEU A 21 4.74 -0.05 0.35
C LEU A 21 4.11 0.98 1.29
N GLY A 22 2.86 1.31 1.05
CA GLY A 22 2.07 2.26 1.81
C GLY A 22 1.50 3.39 0.96
N ASN A 23 0.18 3.61 1.11
CA ASN A 23 -0.61 4.63 0.41
C ASN A 23 -0.93 5.83 1.35
N GLY A 24 0.03 6.21 2.17
CA GLY A 24 -0.04 7.36 3.07
C GLY A 24 0.73 8.57 2.55
N PRO A 25 0.88 9.63 3.37
CA PRO A 25 1.54 10.87 2.94
C PRO A 25 2.96 10.65 2.42
N ALA A 26 3.73 9.76 3.04
CA ALA A 26 5.10 9.46 2.59
C ALA A 26 5.11 8.75 1.22
N GLY A 27 4.20 7.79 1.00
CA GLY A 27 4.09 7.09 -0.29
C GLY A 27 3.64 8.02 -1.42
N ILE A 28 2.66 8.87 -1.16
CA ILE A 28 2.16 9.85 -2.14
C ILE A 28 3.22 10.90 -2.47
N SER A 29 3.91 11.44 -1.46
CA SER A 29 5.02 12.38 -1.69
C SER A 29 6.14 11.76 -2.51
N ALA A 30 6.45 10.48 -2.27
CA ALA A 30 7.44 9.76 -3.05
C ALA A 30 6.99 9.55 -4.51
N LEU A 31 5.73 9.20 -4.76
CA LEU A 31 5.20 9.11 -6.12
C LEU A 31 5.39 10.43 -6.87
N LEU A 32 5.01 11.54 -6.27
CA LEU A 32 5.15 12.86 -6.89
C LEU A 32 6.61 13.22 -7.16
N ALA A 33 7.51 12.99 -6.20
CA ALA A 33 8.94 13.21 -6.37
C ALA A 33 9.56 12.32 -7.47
N ILE A 34 9.13 11.05 -7.58
CA ILE A 34 9.56 10.17 -8.67
C ILE A 34 9.13 10.78 -10.02
N ARG A 35 7.92 11.30 -10.14
CA ARG A 35 7.43 11.88 -11.39
C ARG A 35 8.17 13.13 -11.82
N GLU A 36 8.77 13.89 -10.89
CA GLU A 36 9.64 15.02 -11.20
C GLU A 36 10.96 14.59 -11.85
N VAL A 37 11.51 13.43 -11.46
CA VAL A 37 12.84 12.97 -11.93
C VAL A 37 12.76 11.83 -12.94
N ASP A 38 11.68 11.06 -12.92
CA ASP A 38 11.43 9.93 -13.84
C ASP A 38 9.93 9.88 -14.20
N PRO A 39 9.52 10.67 -15.21
CA PRO A 39 8.12 10.77 -15.61
C PRO A 39 7.51 9.45 -16.10
N ASP A 40 8.31 8.55 -16.67
CA ASP A 40 7.86 7.35 -17.38
C ASP A 40 8.15 6.04 -16.62
N GLY A 41 8.97 6.07 -15.58
CA GLY A 41 9.31 4.88 -14.79
C GLY A 41 8.08 4.22 -14.16
N GLY A 42 7.96 2.91 -14.29
CA GLY A 42 6.85 2.16 -13.69
C GLY A 42 6.83 2.31 -12.17
N VAL A 43 5.70 2.72 -11.60
CA VAL A 43 5.48 2.83 -10.15
C VAL A 43 4.31 1.95 -9.74
N VAL A 44 4.51 1.16 -8.69
CA VAL A 44 3.45 0.39 -8.04
C VAL A 44 3.36 0.82 -6.57
N ILE A 45 2.15 1.18 -6.13
CA ILE A 45 1.83 1.42 -4.72
C ILE A 45 1.05 0.22 -4.20
N VAL A 46 1.51 -0.35 -3.08
CA VAL A 46 0.85 -1.46 -2.39
C VAL A 46 0.33 -0.99 -1.04
N SER A 47 -0.92 -1.28 -0.72
CA SER A 47 -1.51 -0.94 0.57
C SER A 47 -2.56 -1.97 0.99
N PRO A 48 -2.59 -2.38 2.28
CA PRO A 48 -3.67 -3.21 2.81
C PRO A 48 -5.01 -2.47 2.90
N GLU A 49 -5.00 -1.14 2.88
CA GLU A 49 -6.20 -0.32 2.86
C GLU A 49 -6.79 -0.30 1.43
N VAL A 50 -8.11 -0.38 1.31
CA VAL A 50 -8.81 -0.40 0.01
C VAL A 50 -9.05 0.99 -0.57
N GLU A 51 -8.97 2.01 0.28
CA GLU A 51 -9.30 3.37 -0.09
C GLU A 51 -8.12 4.08 -0.76
N ARG A 52 -8.44 5.04 -1.65
CA ARG A 52 -7.45 6.01 -2.13
C ARG A 52 -6.93 6.87 -0.98
N TYR A 53 -5.84 7.58 -1.20
CA TYR A 53 -5.21 8.38 -0.14
C TYR A 53 -6.18 9.37 0.51
N TYR A 54 -6.28 9.28 1.83
CA TYR A 54 -7.17 10.10 2.64
C TYR A 54 -6.48 10.61 3.91
N SER A 55 -7.09 11.63 4.52
CA SER A 55 -6.63 12.22 5.77
C SER A 55 -7.07 11.39 6.97
N LYS A 56 -6.13 10.74 7.64
CA LYS A 56 -6.40 10.03 8.90
C LYS A 56 -6.82 10.99 10.03
N ILE A 57 -6.44 12.27 9.94
CA ILE A 57 -6.86 13.30 10.90
C ILE A 57 -8.36 13.60 10.76
N LEU A 58 -8.87 13.64 9.52
CA LEU A 58 -10.27 13.92 9.26
C LEU A 58 -11.22 12.78 9.66
N LEU A 59 -10.72 11.57 9.93
CA LEU A 59 -11.55 10.48 10.41
C LEU A 59 -12.29 10.81 11.71
N THR A 60 -11.65 11.51 12.64
CA THR A 60 -12.30 11.96 13.89
C THR A 60 -13.44 12.93 13.63
N TYR A 61 -13.29 13.80 12.63
CA TYR A 61 -14.32 14.75 12.22
C TYR A 61 -15.47 14.06 11.49
N TRP A 62 -15.15 13.09 10.63
CA TRP A 62 -16.15 12.26 9.95
C TRP A 62 -16.97 11.44 10.95
N ILE A 63 -16.33 10.73 11.89
CA ILE A 63 -17.00 9.98 12.96
C ILE A 63 -17.89 10.94 13.78
N GLY A 64 -17.40 12.14 14.07
CA GLY A 64 -18.15 13.20 14.73
C GLY A 64 -19.19 13.91 13.86
N LYS A 65 -19.44 13.44 12.61
CA LYS A 65 -20.40 14.00 11.63
C LYS A 65 -20.17 15.47 11.30
N LYS A 66 -18.93 15.97 11.41
CA LYS A 66 -18.56 17.35 11.09
C LYS A 66 -18.12 17.53 9.64
N VAL A 67 -17.72 16.45 8.98
CA VAL A 67 -17.38 16.39 7.55
C VAL A 67 -18.04 15.18 6.93
N LYS A 68 -18.24 15.18 5.61
CA LYS A 68 -18.75 14.03 4.86
C LYS A 68 -17.61 13.06 4.56
N PHE A 69 -17.94 11.83 4.18
CA PHE A 69 -16.95 10.81 3.86
C PHE A 69 -16.07 11.17 2.66
N ASP A 70 -16.66 11.76 1.63
CA ASP A 70 -15.94 12.22 0.43
C ASP A 70 -14.92 13.33 0.72
N GLU A 71 -15.15 14.13 1.77
CA GLU A 71 -14.24 15.22 2.18
C GLU A 71 -12.97 14.72 2.90
N VAL A 72 -12.91 13.42 3.28
CA VAL A 72 -11.69 12.87 3.91
C VAL A 72 -10.59 12.56 2.89
N PHE A 73 -10.93 12.40 1.61
CA PHE A 73 -9.96 12.10 0.57
C PHE A 73 -9.12 13.31 0.20
N LEU A 74 -7.83 13.09 0.05
CA LEU A 74 -6.85 14.14 -0.26
C LEU A 74 -6.40 14.13 -1.72
N VAL A 75 -6.90 13.15 -2.49
CA VAL A 75 -6.64 13.00 -3.92
C VAL A 75 -7.92 12.65 -4.66
N GLU A 76 -8.00 13.09 -5.91
CA GLU A 76 -9.09 12.75 -6.81
C GLU A 76 -9.08 11.26 -7.20
N GLU A 77 -10.18 10.76 -7.75
CA GLU A 77 -10.31 9.34 -8.15
C GLU A 77 -9.28 8.94 -9.23
N ASP A 78 -9.00 9.83 -10.15
CA ASP A 78 -8.06 9.64 -11.27
C ASP A 78 -6.61 10.01 -10.94
N PHE A 79 -6.30 10.32 -9.67
CA PHE A 79 -4.98 10.77 -9.24
C PHE A 79 -3.86 9.80 -9.61
N TYR A 80 -4.06 8.50 -9.37
CA TYR A 80 -3.04 7.49 -9.64
C TYR A 80 -2.85 7.30 -11.15
N GLU A 81 -3.91 7.33 -11.92
CA GLU A 81 -3.87 7.26 -13.37
C GLU A 81 -3.13 8.46 -13.97
N LYS A 82 -3.47 9.67 -13.55
CA LYS A 82 -2.77 10.91 -13.94
C LYS A 82 -1.29 10.86 -13.63
N ASN A 83 -0.92 10.22 -12.53
CA ASN A 83 0.48 10.02 -12.13
C ASN A 83 1.07 8.70 -12.65
N ARG A 84 0.38 7.98 -13.57
CA ARG A 84 0.86 6.71 -14.16
C ARG A 84 1.33 5.71 -13.10
N ALA A 85 0.65 5.67 -11.96
CA ALA A 85 0.94 4.75 -10.87
C ALA A 85 -0.11 3.63 -10.85
N ARG A 86 0.35 2.40 -10.81
CA ARG A 86 -0.52 1.26 -10.55
C ARG A 86 -0.71 1.09 -9.04
N CYS A 87 -1.95 0.88 -8.61
CA CYS A 87 -2.27 0.61 -7.21
C CYS A 87 -2.69 -0.84 -7.01
N VAL A 88 -2.15 -1.45 -5.96
CA VAL A 88 -2.56 -2.73 -5.40
C VAL A 88 -3.11 -2.43 -4.01
N LEU A 89 -4.39 -2.08 -3.96
CA LEU A 89 -5.09 -1.73 -2.72
C LEU A 89 -5.86 -2.94 -2.16
N GLY A 90 -6.03 -2.99 -0.85
CA GLY A 90 -6.66 -4.11 -0.15
C GLY A 90 -5.75 -5.33 0.03
N VAL A 91 -4.47 -5.23 -0.33
CA VAL A 91 -3.49 -6.30 -0.24
C VAL A 91 -2.22 -5.77 0.40
N GLY A 92 -1.80 -6.38 1.50
CA GLY A 92 -0.56 -6.03 2.19
C GLY A 92 0.65 -6.79 1.66
N ALA A 93 1.84 -6.25 1.92
CA ALA A 93 3.09 -6.96 1.74
C ALA A 93 3.38 -7.82 2.97
N THR A 94 3.81 -9.08 2.77
CA THR A 94 4.12 -10.03 3.84
C THR A 94 5.62 -10.21 4.03
N ARG A 95 6.39 -10.06 2.95
CA ARG A 95 7.84 -10.28 2.98
C ARG A 95 8.55 -9.41 1.96
N VAL A 96 9.75 -8.97 2.31
CA VAL A 96 10.69 -8.31 1.40
C VAL A 96 11.98 -9.14 1.34
N ASP A 97 12.37 -9.53 0.15
CA ASP A 97 13.66 -10.16 -0.14
C ASP A 97 14.56 -9.13 -0.84
N THR A 98 15.50 -8.56 -0.08
CA THR A 98 16.40 -7.51 -0.59
C THR A 98 17.49 -8.05 -1.52
N VAL A 99 17.82 -9.34 -1.43
CA VAL A 99 18.80 -9.99 -2.30
C VAL A 99 18.23 -10.22 -3.69
N ARG A 100 16.98 -10.75 -3.74
CA ARG A 100 16.26 -10.97 -4.99
C ARG A 100 15.54 -9.73 -5.50
N ARG A 101 15.47 -8.66 -4.68
CA ARG A 101 14.68 -7.46 -4.94
C ARG A 101 13.23 -7.78 -5.24
N GLU A 102 12.60 -8.49 -4.32
CA GLU A 102 11.25 -9.02 -4.47
C GLU A 102 10.40 -8.73 -3.24
N VAL A 103 9.15 -8.37 -3.46
CA VAL A 103 8.12 -8.22 -2.43
C VAL A 103 7.07 -9.29 -2.63
N GLU A 104 6.76 -10.05 -1.58
CA GLU A 104 5.67 -11.01 -1.54
C GLU A 104 4.43 -10.37 -0.94
N LEU A 105 3.27 -10.55 -1.58
CA LEU A 105 2.00 -10.01 -1.16
C LEU A 105 1.14 -11.06 -0.46
N GLN A 106 0.14 -10.61 0.31
CA GLN A 106 -0.79 -11.49 1.05
C GLN A 106 -1.59 -12.44 0.14
N ASP A 107 -1.82 -12.07 -1.11
CA ASP A 107 -2.52 -12.89 -2.11
C ASP A 107 -1.60 -13.82 -2.91
N GLY A 108 -0.33 -13.91 -2.53
CA GLY A 108 0.67 -14.77 -3.17
C GLY A 108 1.37 -14.17 -4.39
N ARG A 109 0.93 -13.01 -4.87
CA ARG A 109 1.65 -12.29 -5.94
C ARG A 109 3.03 -11.84 -5.47
N ARG A 110 3.95 -11.73 -6.41
CA ARG A 110 5.32 -11.24 -6.18
C ARG A 110 5.65 -10.11 -7.12
N LEU A 111 6.19 -9.03 -6.54
CA LEU A 111 6.62 -7.84 -7.27
C LEU A 111 8.14 -7.77 -7.24
N ARG A 112 8.77 -7.71 -8.40
CA ARG A 112 10.19 -7.38 -8.52
C ARG A 112 10.38 -5.89 -8.71
N TYR A 113 11.46 -5.35 -8.18
CA TYR A 113 11.72 -3.91 -8.20
C TYR A 113 13.20 -3.59 -8.44
N ASP A 114 13.46 -2.40 -8.97
CA ASP A 114 14.79 -1.79 -8.92
C ASP A 114 14.98 -1.01 -7.62
N SER A 115 13.95 -0.26 -7.21
CA SER A 115 13.95 0.54 -5.99
C SER A 115 12.67 0.29 -5.17
N LEU A 116 12.82 0.15 -3.86
CA LEU A 116 11.74 -0.09 -2.92
C LEU A 116 11.71 1.01 -1.87
N LEU A 117 10.52 1.57 -1.63
CA LEU A 117 10.25 2.46 -0.50
C LEU A 117 9.36 1.77 0.52
N LEU A 118 9.80 1.72 1.76
CA LEU A 118 8.99 1.32 2.91
C LEU A 118 8.32 2.55 3.52
N ALA A 119 7.03 2.75 3.22
CA ALA A 119 6.21 3.87 3.69
C ALA A 119 4.98 3.35 4.47
N THR A 120 5.13 2.23 5.18
CA THR A 120 4.05 1.48 5.85
C THR A 120 3.47 2.20 7.07
N GLY A 121 4.10 3.27 7.52
CA GLY A 121 3.68 4.01 8.71
C GLY A 121 3.92 3.25 10.01
N GLY A 122 3.15 3.55 11.04
CA GLY A 122 3.24 2.92 12.35
C GLY A 122 1.94 2.19 12.72
N SER A 123 1.97 1.34 13.73
CA SER A 123 0.80 0.73 14.35
C SER A 123 0.45 1.46 15.64
N PRO A 124 -0.83 1.53 16.03
CA PRO A 124 -1.22 2.08 17.33
C PRO A 124 -0.56 1.29 18.45
N GLN A 125 -0.05 2.00 19.45
CA GLN A 125 0.37 1.37 20.68
C GLN A 125 -0.86 1.17 21.56
N VAL A 126 -1.21 -0.09 21.80
CA VAL A 126 -2.34 -0.46 22.67
C VAL A 126 -1.80 -0.64 24.08
N PRO A 127 -2.28 0.15 25.08
CA PRO A 127 -1.86 0.00 26.46
C PRO A 127 -2.39 -1.34 27.04
N ASP A 128 -1.62 -1.93 27.92
CA ASP A 128 -2.05 -3.13 28.67
C ASP A 128 -2.96 -2.74 29.84
N ILE A 129 -4.24 -2.56 29.53
CA ILE A 129 -5.28 -2.21 30.50
C ILE A 129 -6.45 -3.20 30.42
N PRO A 130 -7.13 -3.50 31.55
CA PRO A 130 -8.28 -4.38 31.55
C PRO A 130 -9.38 -3.89 30.60
N GLY A 131 -9.87 -4.78 29.74
CA GLY A 131 -10.99 -4.49 28.82
C GLY A 131 -10.58 -3.92 27.47
N VAL A 132 -9.29 -3.79 27.17
CA VAL A 132 -8.81 -3.27 25.87
C VAL A 132 -9.20 -4.15 24.67
N ASP A 133 -9.44 -5.42 24.91
CA ASP A 133 -9.76 -6.46 23.93
C ASP A 133 -11.26 -6.81 23.87
N ILE A 134 -12.11 -6.16 24.67
CA ILE A 134 -13.55 -6.43 24.63
C ILE A 134 -14.19 -5.89 23.34
N PRO A 135 -15.27 -6.53 22.83
CA PRO A 135 -16.01 -6.05 21.67
C PRO A 135 -16.49 -4.60 21.84
N GLY A 136 -16.23 -3.76 20.85
CA GLY A 136 -16.62 -2.34 20.87
C GLY A 136 -15.45 -1.40 21.22
N VAL A 137 -14.29 -1.93 21.61
CA VAL A 137 -13.05 -1.15 21.77
C VAL A 137 -12.24 -1.23 20.49
N TYR A 138 -11.88 -0.09 19.92
CA TYR A 138 -11.16 0.00 18.65
C TYR A 138 -10.01 1.01 18.75
N CYS A 139 -8.93 0.73 18.01
CA CYS A 139 -7.88 1.71 17.78
C CYS A 139 -8.26 2.60 16.60
N LEU A 140 -8.28 3.90 16.78
CA LEU A 140 -8.53 4.85 15.70
C LEU A 140 -7.27 5.01 14.84
N ARG A 141 -7.22 4.29 13.71
CA ARG A 141 -6.12 4.38 12.76
C ARG A 141 -6.60 4.42 11.31
N THR A 142 -7.47 3.47 10.93
CA THR A 142 -8.02 3.28 9.58
C THR A 142 -9.51 3.08 9.64
#